data_89a2205857356e34dc9685d29704eb4e
#
_entry.id   89a2205857356e34dc9685d29704eb4e
#
_cell.length_a   1.000
_cell.length_b   1.000
_cell.length_c   1.000
_cell.angle_alpha   90.00
_cell.angle_beta   90.00
_cell.angle_gamma   90.00
#
_symmetry.space_group_name_H-M   'P 1'
#
loop_
_entity.id
_entity.type
_entity.pdbx_description
1 polymer ?
#
loop_
_entity_poly.entity_id
_entity_poly.type
_entity_poly.pdbx_seq_one_letter_code
_entity_poly.pdbx_strand_id
1 'polypeptide(L)'
;SGSITASDISEMRKLILGVQPTFTKVASWTFVPNSYVFADPSKPWNAPRSSTVNVNDKVEYKENFMAIKMGDVNGNAKAGLVGTSIRTTGTLNLEIEEGTVVAGQTYKMNVKSSDFASIAGYQFTMKYDNESLVYEGVERGVLNVNESNIGTIRSGVITTSWNSNVGESYKSNEVLYSIVFKATRSGNISKMISITSDVTRAEAYDNLDQVKEVKLGVRTDKGIVETGVFELYQNEPNPFSKESVISYRLPEASAVKLTVYDVTGKVVRVYELKGQKGLNSYKITKSELSVSGVLYYQLDAADHTATKRMVVIE
;
A
#
# COMPACT_ATOMS: atom_id res chain seq x y z
N SER A 1 2.93 15.06 24.13
CA SER A 1 4.07 14.83 25.01
C SER A 1 5.30 15.41 24.33
N GLY A 2 6.33 15.76 25.01
CA GLY A 2 7.60 16.27 24.44
C GLY A 2 8.62 15.16 24.21
N SER A 3 8.19 13.91 23.97
CA SER A 3 9.07 12.76 23.77
C SER A 3 8.42 11.74 22.83
N ILE A 4 9.23 11.01 22.10
CA ILE A 4 8.80 9.86 21.30
C ILE A 4 8.75 8.65 22.24
N THR A 5 7.60 7.99 22.29
CA THR A 5 7.33 6.86 23.19
C THR A 5 6.85 5.64 22.40
N ALA A 6 6.81 4.48 23.06
CA ALA A 6 6.23 3.27 22.47
C ALA A 6 4.76 3.45 22.02
N SER A 7 4.02 4.38 22.68
CA SER A 7 2.65 4.73 22.28
C SER A 7 2.62 5.39 20.90
N ASP A 8 3.58 6.26 20.60
CA ASP A 8 3.65 6.94 19.29
C ASP A 8 4.00 5.96 18.18
N ILE A 9 4.90 5.02 18.45
CA ILE A 9 5.24 3.93 17.51
C ILE A 9 4.03 3.03 17.27
N SER A 10 3.27 2.70 18.33
CA SER A 10 2.04 1.91 18.20
C SER A 10 0.97 2.61 17.36
N GLU A 11 0.79 3.91 17.53
CA GLU A 11 -0.14 4.71 16.71
C GLU A 11 0.28 4.76 15.23
N MET A 12 1.57 4.92 14.95
CA MET A 12 2.09 4.86 13.57
C MET A 12 1.86 3.48 12.95
N ARG A 13 2.10 2.39 13.70
CA ARG A 13 1.87 1.03 13.20
C ARG A 13 0.40 0.79 12.85
N LYS A 14 -0.55 1.26 13.66
CA LYS A 14 -1.98 1.16 13.36
C LYS A 14 -2.37 1.89 12.07
N LEU A 15 -1.74 3.03 11.77
CA LEU A 15 -1.91 3.72 10.49
C LEU A 15 -1.37 2.91 9.33
N ILE A 16 -0.16 2.37 9.45
CA ILE A 16 0.47 1.54 8.41
C ILE A 16 -0.39 0.30 8.12
N LEU A 17 -0.91 -0.33 9.17
CA LEU A 17 -1.80 -1.49 9.06
C LEU A 17 -3.20 -1.14 8.56
N GLY A 18 -3.55 0.15 8.41
CA GLY A 18 -4.89 0.59 8.01
C GLY A 18 -5.98 0.34 9.06
N VAL A 19 -5.60 -0.05 10.28
CA VAL A 19 -6.52 -0.24 11.42
C VAL A 19 -7.13 1.09 11.85
N GLN A 20 -6.39 2.18 11.67
CA GLN A 20 -6.84 3.55 11.90
C GLN A 20 -6.59 4.38 10.64
N PRO A 21 -7.57 5.20 10.19
CA PRO A 21 -7.38 6.06 9.00
C PRO A 21 -6.56 7.32 9.30
N THR A 22 -6.49 7.74 10.56
CA THR A 22 -5.81 8.97 11.02
C THR A 22 -5.23 8.77 12.41
N PHE A 23 -4.30 9.63 12.80
CA PHE A 23 -3.87 9.71 14.21
C PHE A 23 -5.05 10.14 15.10
N THR A 24 -5.15 9.58 16.31
CA THR A 24 -6.24 9.89 17.24
C THR A 24 -6.02 11.18 18.03
N LYS A 25 -4.77 11.57 18.24
CA LYS A 25 -4.40 12.67 19.14
C LYS A 25 -3.83 13.91 18.43
N VAL A 26 -3.39 13.76 17.19
CA VAL A 26 -2.77 14.83 16.41
C VAL A 26 -3.23 14.77 14.95
N ALA A 27 -3.23 15.88 14.26
CA ALA A 27 -3.45 15.89 12.82
C ALA A 27 -2.25 15.26 12.09
N SER A 28 -2.49 14.60 10.96
CA SER A 28 -1.42 14.01 10.14
C SER A 28 -0.45 15.06 9.59
N TRP A 29 -0.91 16.28 9.42
CA TRP A 29 -0.11 17.43 9.03
C TRP A 29 -0.26 18.55 10.04
N THR A 30 0.81 19.26 10.33
CA THR A 30 0.80 20.55 11.04
C THR A 30 1.50 21.59 10.20
N PHE A 31 1.13 22.84 10.39
CA PHE A 31 1.68 23.96 9.63
C PHE A 31 2.28 24.95 10.62
N VAL A 32 3.51 25.39 10.36
CA VAL A 32 4.21 26.38 11.15
C VAL A 32 4.50 27.57 10.24
N PRO A 33 4.22 28.82 10.66
CA PRO A 33 4.58 30.01 9.87
C PRO A 33 6.06 29.98 9.49
N ASN A 34 6.38 30.23 8.22
CA ASN A 34 7.76 30.17 7.73
C ASN A 34 8.64 31.28 8.31
N SER A 35 8.01 32.32 8.84
CA SER A 35 8.65 33.42 9.56
C SER A 35 9.07 33.08 11.01
N TYR A 36 8.58 31.94 11.54
CA TYR A 36 8.87 31.53 12.92
C TYR A 36 10.29 30.99 13.05
N VAL A 37 11.02 31.52 14.01
CA VAL A 37 12.37 31.05 14.37
C VAL A 37 12.29 30.25 15.67
N PHE A 38 12.72 28.98 15.60
CA PHE A 38 12.77 28.12 16.76
C PHE A 38 13.85 28.57 17.72
N ALA A 39 13.47 28.94 18.93
CA ALA A 39 14.43 29.30 19.98
C ALA A 39 15.31 28.11 20.39
N ASP A 40 14.76 26.92 20.40
CA ASP A 40 15.45 25.65 20.60
C ASP A 40 14.89 24.61 19.58
N PRO A 41 15.64 24.33 18.50
CA PRO A 41 15.20 23.34 17.49
C PRO A 41 14.99 21.92 18.04
N SER A 42 15.60 21.60 19.19
CA SER A 42 15.40 20.29 19.84
C SER A 42 14.05 20.20 20.58
N LYS A 43 13.35 21.33 20.75
CA LYS A 43 12.06 21.43 21.45
C LYS A 43 10.99 22.14 20.61
N PRO A 44 10.60 21.59 19.46
CA PRO A 44 9.71 22.26 18.50
C PRO A 44 8.23 22.27 18.91
N TRP A 45 7.88 21.75 20.07
CA TRP A 45 6.51 21.49 20.52
C TRP A 45 5.64 22.74 20.65
N ASN A 46 6.25 23.89 20.93
CA ASN A 46 5.56 25.16 21.19
C ASN A 46 5.48 26.05 19.94
N ALA A 47 5.83 25.55 18.77
CA ALA A 47 5.72 26.31 17.54
C ALA A 47 4.25 26.71 17.27
N PRO A 48 3.99 27.99 16.91
CA PRO A 48 2.65 28.46 16.57
C PRO A 48 2.15 27.73 15.33
N ARG A 49 0.87 27.40 15.30
CA ARG A 49 0.19 26.74 14.18
C ARG A 49 -0.70 27.68 13.39
N SER A 50 -0.64 28.95 13.70
CA SER A 50 -1.40 30.03 13.06
C SER A 50 -0.58 31.29 13.04
N SER A 51 -0.84 32.17 12.08
CA SER A 51 -0.34 33.52 12.00
C SER A 51 -1.52 34.48 12.08
N THR A 52 -1.33 35.63 12.78
CA THR A 52 -2.33 36.67 12.85
C THR A 52 -1.89 37.81 11.94
N VAL A 53 -2.72 38.16 10.99
CA VAL A 53 -2.48 39.27 10.06
C VAL A 53 -3.50 40.35 10.34
N ASN A 54 -3.02 41.59 10.59
CA ASN A 54 -3.88 42.75 10.66
C ASN A 54 -4.20 43.22 9.23
N VAL A 55 -5.44 43.00 8.81
CA VAL A 55 -5.88 43.36 7.45
C VAL A 55 -6.12 44.85 7.36
N ASN A 56 -5.40 45.51 6.47
CA ASN A 56 -5.63 46.90 6.05
C ASN A 56 -6.01 46.88 4.56
N ASP A 57 -7.05 47.59 4.18
CA ASP A 57 -7.71 47.54 2.86
C ASP A 57 -6.84 47.80 1.61
N LYS A 58 -5.55 48.04 1.79
CA LYS A 58 -4.63 48.41 0.69
C LYS A 58 -3.34 47.62 0.60
N VAL A 59 -3.18 46.54 1.36
CA VAL A 59 -1.94 45.73 1.38
C VAL A 59 -2.23 44.27 1.08
N GLU A 60 -1.52 43.70 0.14
CA GLU A 60 -1.52 42.25 -0.10
C GLU A 60 -0.69 41.56 0.98
N TYR A 61 -1.31 40.68 1.74
CA TYR A 61 -0.65 39.89 2.78
C TYR A 61 -0.28 38.52 2.23
N LYS A 62 1.00 38.16 2.34
CA LYS A 62 1.53 36.84 1.97
C LYS A 62 2.16 36.20 3.18
N GLU A 63 1.53 35.16 3.71
CA GLU A 63 2.10 34.35 4.79
C GLU A 63 2.32 32.92 4.26
N ASN A 64 3.55 32.45 4.35
CA ASN A 64 3.92 31.09 3.94
C ASN A 64 4.04 30.21 5.17
N PHE A 65 3.64 28.96 5.04
CA PHE A 65 3.72 27.95 6.08
C PHE A 65 4.60 26.78 5.64
N MET A 66 5.41 26.30 6.58
CA MET A 66 6.10 25.01 6.46
C MET A 66 5.14 23.91 6.87
N ALA A 67 4.88 22.96 5.97
CA ALA A 67 4.08 21.78 6.26
C ALA A 67 4.97 20.71 6.88
N ILE A 68 4.58 20.18 8.03
CA ILE A 68 5.28 19.12 8.74
C ILE A 68 4.35 17.93 8.85
N LYS A 69 4.76 16.78 8.30
CA LYS A 69 4.01 15.53 8.40
C LYS A 69 4.40 14.79 9.67
N MET A 70 3.40 14.36 10.45
CA MET A 70 3.64 13.55 11.64
C MET A 70 4.19 12.18 11.24
N GLY A 71 5.30 11.78 11.87
CA GLY A 71 6.00 10.52 11.58
C GLY A 71 7.03 10.60 10.45
N ASP A 72 7.15 11.72 9.77
CA ASP A 72 8.20 11.95 8.77
C ASP A 72 9.49 12.41 9.47
N VAL A 73 10.41 11.48 9.71
CA VAL A 73 11.66 11.74 10.43
C VAL A 73 12.81 12.19 9.51
N ASN A 74 12.69 11.97 8.21
CA ASN A 74 13.72 12.31 7.23
C ASN A 74 13.35 13.48 6.30
N GLY A 75 12.16 14.07 6.48
CA GLY A 75 11.70 15.26 5.74
C GLY A 75 11.40 15.00 4.26
N ASN A 76 11.15 13.75 3.87
CA ASN A 76 10.90 13.41 2.47
C ASN A 76 9.40 13.35 2.08
N ALA A 77 8.50 13.58 3.03
CA ALA A 77 7.07 13.61 2.77
C ALA A 77 6.70 14.78 1.84
N LYS A 78 5.94 14.46 0.81
CA LYS A 78 5.40 15.45 -0.14
C LYS A 78 3.90 15.60 0.06
N ALA A 79 3.44 16.85 0.20
CA ALA A 79 2.01 17.14 0.32
C ALA A 79 1.32 16.94 -1.05
N GLY A 80 0.16 16.29 -1.03
CA GLY A 80 -0.82 16.34 -2.11
C GLY A 80 -0.58 15.52 -3.38
N LEU A 81 0.50 14.78 -3.48
CA LEU A 81 0.72 13.88 -4.61
C LEU A 81 0.69 12.42 -4.12
N VAL A 82 -0.48 11.83 -4.20
CA VAL A 82 -0.60 10.37 -4.27
C VAL A 82 0.06 9.98 -5.59
N GLY A 83 1.20 9.27 -5.53
CA GLY A 83 1.74 8.66 -6.73
C GLY A 83 3.07 9.18 -7.26
N THR A 84 4.03 9.55 -6.40
CA THR A 84 5.41 9.35 -6.83
C THR A 84 5.69 7.85 -6.75
N SER A 85 5.85 7.20 -7.89
CA SER A 85 6.41 5.84 -7.90
C SER A 85 7.77 5.91 -7.21
N ILE A 86 7.86 5.34 -6.01
CA ILE A 86 9.16 5.15 -5.36
C ILE A 86 9.90 4.19 -6.29
N ARG A 87 11.05 4.61 -6.80
CA ARG A 87 11.91 3.70 -7.57
C ARG A 87 12.39 2.63 -6.60
N THR A 88 11.86 1.43 -6.74
CA THR A 88 12.35 0.27 -5.99
C THR A 88 13.72 -0.12 -6.54
N THR A 89 14.65 -0.41 -5.65
CA THR A 89 16.02 -0.82 -5.99
C THR A 89 16.17 -2.34 -6.10
N GLY A 90 15.05 -3.09 -5.94
CA GLY A 90 15.04 -4.54 -6.00
C GLY A 90 13.70 -5.11 -5.54
N THR A 91 13.69 -6.40 -5.30
CA THR A 91 12.50 -7.15 -4.85
C THR A 91 12.86 -7.94 -3.59
N LEU A 92 11.93 -8.03 -2.65
CA LEU A 92 11.90 -9.05 -1.60
C LEU A 92 10.88 -10.11 -2.00
N ASN A 93 11.35 -11.31 -2.31
CA ASN A 93 10.48 -12.42 -2.67
C ASN A 93 10.13 -13.23 -1.42
N LEU A 94 8.90 -13.06 -0.94
CA LEU A 94 8.30 -13.96 0.04
C LEU A 94 7.81 -15.21 -0.70
N GLU A 95 7.93 -16.36 -0.06
CA GLU A 95 7.62 -17.65 -0.67
C GLU A 95 6.76 -18.48 0.28
N ILE A 96 5.79 -19.17 -0.29
CA ILE A 96 5.03 -20.22 0.38
C ILE A 96 5.13 -21.51 -0.42
N GLU A 97 4.86 -22.63 0.22
CA GLU A 97 4.78 -23.91 -0.49
C GLU A 97 3.37 -24.13 -1.05
N GLU A 98 3.29 -24.64 -2.30
CA GLU A 98 2.01 -25.08 -2.84
C GLU A 98 1.45 -26.21 -1.95
N GLY A 99 0.16 -26.14 -1.68
CA GLY A 99 -0.49 -27.11 -0.83
C GLY A 99 -1.99 -27.17 -1.06
N THR A 100 -2.55 -28.35 -0.82
CA THR A 100 -3.99 -28.54 -0.84
C THR A 100 -4.56 -28.19 0.53
N VAL A 101 -5.45 -27.22 0.53
CA VAL A 101 -6.26 -26.87 1.69
C VAL A 101 -7.49 -27.75 1.71
N VAL A 102 -7.82 -28.35 2.85
CA VAL A 102 -8.95 -29.27 3.01
C VAL A 102 -10.02 -28.65 3.89
N ALA A 103 -11.25 -28.61 3.40
CA ALA A 103 -12.39 -28.08 4.13
C ALA A 103 -12.53 -28.69 5.54
N GLY A 104 -12.79 -27.84 6.54
CA GLY A 104 -12.88 -28.24 7.94
C GLY A 104 -11.54 -28.38 8.67
N GLN A 105 -10.41 -28.30 7.99
CA GLN A 105 -9.08 -28.38 8.61
C GLN A 105 -8.44 -27.00 8.80
N THR A 106 -7.54 -26.91 9.79
CA THR A 106 -6.65 -25.73 9.93
C THR A 106 -5.48 -25.90 8.99
N TYR A 107 -5.17 -24.85 8.23
CA TYR A 107 -4.05 -24.77 7.32
C TYR A 107 -3.02 -23.77 7.83
N LYS A 108 -1.81 -24.24 8.07
CA LYS A 108 -0.67 -23.41 8.47
C LYS A 108 0.18 -23.07 7.26
N MET A 109 0.13 -21.83 6.84
CA MET A 109 0.88 -21.29 5.73
C MET A 109 2.22 -20.75 6.21
N ASN A 110 3.30 -21.47 5.92
CA ASN A 110 4.66 -21.05 6.26
C ASN A 110 5.17 -20.05 5.22
N VAL A 111 5.58 -18.87 5.68
CA VAL A 111 6.21 -17.84 4.85
C VAL A 111 7.72 -17.94 4.98
N LYS A 112 8.40 -18.07 3.85
CA LYS A 112 9.86 -18.14 3.71
C LYS A 112 10.33 -17.05 2.74
N SER A 113 11.63 -16.92 2.52
CA SER A 113 12.21 -16.07 1.48
C SER A 113 13.58 -16.62 1.07
N SER A 114 13.88 -16.59 -0.22
CA SER A 114 15.22 -16.95 -0.74
C SER A 114 16.19 -15.78 -0.72
N ASP A 115 15.72 -14.56 -0.52
CA ASP A 115 16.51 -13.33 -0.64
C ASP A 115 16.32 -12.36 0.55
N PHE A 116 15.98 -12.90 1.74
CA PHE A 116 15.86 -12.11 2.96
C PHE A 116 17.22 -11.72 3.52
N ALA A 117 17.80 -10.66 2.96
CA ALA A 117 19.11 -10.17 3.29
C ALA A 117 19.10 -8.69 3.66
N SER A 118 19.59 -8.37 4.86
CA SER A 118 19.69 -7.00 5.42
C SER A 118 18.36 -6.25 5.44
N ILE A 119 17.23 -6.96 5.60
CA ILE A 119 15.90 -6.36 5.65
C ILE A 119 15.64 -5.75 7.04
N ALA A 120 15.41 -4.45 7.07
CA ALA A 120 15.07 -3.69 8.28
C ALA A 120 13.56 -3.57 8.51
N GLY A 121 12.75 -3.81 7.47
CA GLY A 121 11.30 -3.83 7.61
C GLY A 121 10.60 -4.19 6.32
N TYR A 122 9.35 -4.62 6.43
CA TYR A 122 8.47 -4.81 5.30
C TYR A 122 7.01 -4.59 5.69
N GLN A 123 6.21 -4.29 4.70
CA GLN A 123 4.76 -4.14 4.83
C GLN A 123 4.06 -4.57 3.55
N PHE A 124 2.83 -5.05 3.66
CA PHE A 124 1.99 -5.37 2.51
C PHE A 124 0.53 -5.61 2.91
N THR A 125 -0.35 -5.64 1.92
CA THR A 125 -1.71 -6.15 2.04
C THR A 125 -1.74 -7.57 1.48
N MET A 126 -2.32 -8.51 2.21
CA MET A 126 -2.65 -9.85 1.72
C MET A 126 -4.16 -9.96 1.53
N LYS A 127 -4.57 -10.34 0.34
CA LYS A 127 -5.93 -10.79 0.06
C LYS A 127 -6.00 -12.31 0.13
N TYR A 128 -7.08 -12.81 0.67
CA TYR A 128 -7.38 -14.23 0.68
C TYR A 128 -8.86 -14.47 0.37
N ASP A 129 -9.16 -15.61 -0.24
CA ASP A 129 -10.54 -16.03 -0.52
C ASP A 129 -11.29 -16.30 0.79
N ASN A 130 -12.12 -15.36 1.21
CA ASN A 130 -12.89 -15.43 2.45
C ASN A 130 -14.07 -16.40 2.40
N GLU A 131 -14.40 -16.95 1.25
CA GLU A 131 -15.35 -18.07 1.15
C GLU A 131 -14.69 -19.41 1.43
N SER A 132 -13.37 -19.50 1.23
CA SER A 132 -12.59 -20.73 1.40
C SER A 132 -11.71 -20.73 2.64
N LEU A 133 -11.34 -19.54 3.14
CA LEU A 133 -10.42 -19.37 4.28
C LEU A 133 -10.96 -18.37 5.30
N VAL A 134 -10.75 -18.70 6.58
CA VAL A 134 -10.97 -17.79 7.72
C VAL A 134 -9.63 -17.61 8.42
N TYR A 135 -9.17 -16.37 8.57
CA TYR A 135 -7.95 -16.07 9.33
C TYR A 135 -8.14 -16.42 10.81
N GLU A 136 -7.21 -17.21 11.37
CA GLU A 136 -7.21 -17.61 12.79
C GLU A 136 -6.07 -16.96 13.58
N GLY A 137 -4.97 -16.57 12.92
CA GLY A 137 -3.85 -15.95 13.62
C GLY A 137 -2.53 -16.05 12.89
N VAL A 138 -1.47 -15.57 13.56
CA VAL A 138 -0.09 -15.64 13.12
C VAL A 138 0.77 -16.35 14.16
N GLU A 139 1.67 -17.20 13.70
CA GLU A 139 2.65 -17.87 14.53
C GLU A 139 4.06 -17.39 14.22
N ARG A 140 4.83 -17.12 15.25
CA ARG A 140 6.23 -16.70 15.15
C ARG A 140 7.08 -17.82 14.51
N GLY A 141 7.97 -17.42 13.61
CA GLY A 141 9.09 -18.22 13.14
C GLY A 141 10.42 -17.63 13.62
N VAL A 142 11.39 -17.49 12.72
CA VAL A 142 12.66 -16.80 13.04
C VAL A 142 12.44 -15.30 13.22
N LEU A 143 11.50 -14.69 12.47
CA LEU A 143 11.07 -13.33 12.71
C LEU A 143 10.12 -13.24 13.91
N ASN A 144 10.27 -12.18 14.69
CA ASN A 144 9.36 -11.87 15.79
C ASN A 144 8.09 -11.19 15.26
N VAL A 145 7.29 -11.93 14.49
CA VAL A 145 5.98 -11.50 14.02
C VAL A 145 4.92 -12.04 14.96
N ASN A 146 3.97 -11.21 15.36
CA ASN A 146 2.84 -11.54 16.24
C ASN A 146 1.60 -10.73 15.84
N GLU A 147 0.49 -10.86 16.55
CA GLU A 147 -0.78 -10.20 16.24
C GLU A 147 -0.66 -8.66 16.15
N SER A 148 0.27 -8.02 16.84
CA SER A 148 0.48 -6.57 16.72
C SER A 148 1.08 -6.14 15.38
N ASN A 149 1.59 -7.08 14.58
CA ASN A 149 2.10 -6.88 13.23
C ASN A 149 1.03 -7.08 12.16
N ILE A 150 -0.15 -7.56 12.53
CA ILE A 150 -1.25 -7.92 11.64
C ILE A 150 -2.42 -6.98 11.85
N GLY A 151 -2.96 -6.45 10.76
CA GLY A 151 -4.22 -5.72 10.74
C GLY A 151 -5.30 -6.54 10.05
N THR A 152 -6.39 -6.81 10.75
CA THR A 152 -7.58 -7.44 10.16
C THR A 152 -8.58 -6.35 9.79
N ILE A 153 -8.53 -5.90 8.53
CA ILE A 153 -9.29 -4.72 8.08
C ILE A 153 -10.73 -5.09 7.77
N ARG A 154 -10.92 -6.19 7.07
CA ARG A 154 -12.22 -6.78 6.70
C ARG A 154 -12.00 -8.23 6.32
N SER A 155 -13.07 -9.01 6.22
CA SER A 155 -13.00 -10.38 5.73
C SER A 155 -12.32 -10.44 4.36
N GLY A 156 -11.39 -11.36 4.18
CA GLY A 156 -10.60 -11.51 2.95
C GLY A 156 -9.39 -10.57 2.84
N VAL A 157 -9.13 -9.70 3.84
CA VAL A 157 -8.03 -8.74 3.77
C VAL A 157 -7.31 -8.64 5.12
N ILE A 158 -6.05 -8.99 5.12
CA ILE A 158 -5.12 -8.70 6.22
C ILE A 158 -3.98 -7.81 5.72
N THR A 159 -3.45 -7.00 6.61
CA THR A 159 -2.24 -6.21 6.38
C THR A 159 -1.15 -6.68 7.31
N THR A 160 0.09 -6.56 6.86
CA THR A 160 1.26 -6.95 7.65
C THR A 160 2.25 -5.79 7.69
N SER A 161 2.82 -5.54 8.88
CA SER A 161 3.92 -4.59 9.05
C SER A 161 4.87 -5.11 10.12
N TRP A 162 6.11 -5.35 9.73
CA TRP A 162 7.18 -5.79 10.61
C TRP A 162 8.40 -4.88 10.42
N ASN A 163 9.14 -4.65 11.49
CA ASN A 163 10.40 -3.90 11.46
C ASN A 163 11.37 -4.38 12.53
N SER A 164 12.66 -4.20 12.25
CA SER A 164 13.80 -4.37 13.15
C SER A 164 14.64 -3.10 13.18
N ASN A 165 15.38 -2.90 14.26
CA ASN A 165 16.33 -1.78 14.40
C ASN A 165 17.62 -1.98 13.58
N VAL A 166 17.84 -3.19 13.10
CA VAL A 166 18.99 -3.60 12.28
C VAL A 166 18.49 -4.41 11.10
N GLY A 167 19.25 -4.43 10.02
CA GLY A 167 18.93 -5.29 8.89
C GLY A 167 19.12 -6.76 9.28
N GLU A 168 18.06 -7.55 9.18
CA GLU A 168 18.09 -8.98 9.47
C GLU A 168 18.28 -9.80 8.20
N SER A 169 18.92 -10.97 8.35
CA SER A 169 19.19 -11.89 7.23
C SER A 169 18.90 -13.31 7.65
N TYR A 170 18.17 -14.06 6.81
CA TYR A 170 17.77 -15.44 7.08
C TYR A 170 18.01 -16.32 5.87
N LYS A 171 18.18 -17.63 6.13
CA LYS A 171 18.39 -18.61 5.06
C LYS A 171 17.07 -18.98 4.40
N SER A 172 17.12 -19.40 3.15
CA SER A 172 15.96 -19.72 2.32
C SER A 172 15.07 -20.86 2.85
N ASN A 173 15.60 -21.72 3.72
CA ASN A 173 14.84 -22.82 4.31
C ASN A 173 14.20 -22.46 5.67
N GLU A 174 14.53 -21.31 6.23
CA GLU A 174 13.97 -20.86 7.52
C GLU A 174 12.55 -20.31 7.33
N VAL A 175 11.66 -20.69 8.24
CA VAL A 175 10.29 -20.15 8.28
C VAL A 175 10.34 -18.79 8.98
N LEU A 176 10.08 -17.73 8.23
CA LEU A 176 10.06 -16.38 8.76
C LEU A 176 8.94 -16.22 9.81
N TYR A 177 7.74 -16.65 9.46
CA TYR A 177 6.55 -16.74 10.29
C TYR A 177 5.50 -17.59 9.56
N SER A 178 4.39 -17.89 10.23
CA SER A 178 3.30 -18.65 9.63
C SER A 178 1.98 -17.92 9.82
N ILE A 179 1.11 -17.95 8.82
CA ILE A 179 -0.27 -17.48 8.91
C ILE A 179 -1.16 -18.71 9.03
N VAL A 180 -2.10 -18.68 9.98
CA VAL A 180 -3.01 -19.78 10.26
C VAL A 180 -4.40 -19.45 9.74
N PHE A 181 -4.94 -20.35 8.92
CA PHE A 181 -6.29 -20.26 8.39
C PHE A 181 -7.12 -21.49 8.75
N LYS A 182 -8.40 -21.29 9.01
CA LYS A 182 -9.40 -22.36 8.99
C LYS A 182 -9.97 -22.47 7.59
N ALA A 183 -9.91 -23.63 7.00
CA ALA A 183 -10.48 -23.87 5.67
C ALA A 183 -11.98 -24.17 5.77
N THR A 184 -12.78 -23.49 4.97
CA THR A 184 -14.21 -23.72 4.79
C THR A 184 -14.51 -24.48 3.48
N ARG A 185 -13.60 -24.35 2.50
CA ARG A 185 -13.63 -25.08 1.22
C ARG A 185 -12.26 -25.68 0.93
N SER A 186 -12.25 -26.75 0.13
CA SER A 186 -11.00 -27.36 -0.33
C SER A 186 -10.49 -26.73 -1.62
N GLY A 187 -9.17 -26.68 -1.81
CA GLY A 187 -8.54 -26.13 -3.02
C GLY A 187 -7.05 -25.91 -2.85
N ASN A 188 -6.41 -25.30 -3.82
CA ASN A 188 -4.99 -25.00 -3.80
C ASN A 188 -4.75 -23.63 -3.20
N ILE A 189 -3.82 -23.53 -2.26
CA ILE A 189 -3.52 -22.26 -1.54
C ILE A 189 -3.07 -21.16 -2.50
N SER A 190 -2.34 -21.47 -3.56
CA SER A 190 -1.89 -20.52 -4.57
C SER A 190 -3.01 -19.76 -5.27
N LYS A 191 -4.20 -20.34 -5.34
CA LYS A 191 -5.39 -19.70 -5.92
C LYS A 191 -6.22 -18.91 -4.90
N MET A 192 -5.92 -19.05 -3.62
CA MET A 192 -6.72 -18.49 -2.54
C MET A 192 -6.08 -17.25 -1.91
N ILE A 193 -4.81 -16.94 -2.23
CA ILE A 193 -4.09 -15.82 -1.61
C ILE A 193 -3.29 -15.01 -2.62
N SER A 194 -3.10 -13.72 -2.31
CA SER A 194 -2.24 -12.83 -3.08
C SER A 194 -1.74 -11.68 -2.20
N ILE A 195 -0.57 -11.10 -2.55
CA ILE A 195 -0.10 -9.83 -1.99
C ILE A 195 -0.49 -8.71 -2.92
N THR A 196 -1.03 -7.62 -2.35
CA THR A 196 -1.45 -6.41 -3.05
C THR A 196 -0.97 -5.15 -2.31
N SER A 197 -1.25 -3.99 -2.87
CA SER A 197 -0.98 -2.68 -2.26
C SER A 197 -2.26 -1.88 -1.95
N ASP A 198 -3.40 -2.55 -1.84
CA ASP A 198 -4.73 -1.90 -1.74
C ASP A 198 -4.92 -1.07 -0.47
N VAL A 199 -4.39 -1.51 0.66
CA VAL A 199 -4.45 -0.82 1.95
C VAL A 199 -3.07 -0.34 2.35
N THR A 200 -2.12 -1.26 2.42
CA THR A 200 -0.72 -1.01 2.76
C THR A 200 0.14 -1.40 1.56
N ARG A 201 1.00 -0.50 1.10
CA ARG A 201 1.88 -0.76 -0.04
C ARG A 201 2.76 -1.99 0.23
N ALA A 202 2.96 -2.81 -0.80
CA ALA A 202 3.84 -3.96 -0.74
C ALA A 202 5.30 -3.53 -0.93
N GLU A 203 5.93 -3.11 0.15
CA GLU A 203 7.28 -2.55 0.20
C GLU A 203 8.10 -3.18 1.31
N ALA A 204 9.39 -3.32 1.08
CA ALA A 204 10.39 -3.65 2.09
C ALA A 204 11.52 -2.62 2.07
N TYR A 205 12.21 -2.52 3.19
CA TYR A 205 13.30 -1.57 3.39
C TYR A 205 14.53 -2.34 3.90
N ASP A 206 15.68 -2.11 3.31
CA ASP A 206 16.91 -2.64 3.83
C ASP A 206 17.55 -1.68 4.86
N ASN A 207 18.68 -2.09 5.43
CA ASN A 207 19.40 -1.29 6.43
C ASN A 207 20.06 -0.01 5.88
N LEU A 208 19.93 0.25 4.58
CA LEU A 208 20.37 1.49 3.90
C LEU A 208 19.16 2.33 3.45
N ASP A 209 17.97 2.06 3.99
CA ASP A 209 16.70 2.69 3.62
C ASP A 209 16.33 2.56 2.13
N GLN A 210 16.90 1.57 1.43
CA GLN A 210 16.54 1.31 0.05
C GLN A 210 15.22 0.55 -0.01
N VAL A 211 14.33 1.03 -0.87
CA VAL A 211 12.99 0.45 -1.01
C VAL A 211 13.00 -0.69 -2.02
N LYS A 212 12.44 -1.83 -1.63
CA LYS A 212 12.25 -3.03 -2.44
C LYS A 212 10.75 -3.31 -2.61
N GLU A 213 10.36 -3.83 -3.77
CA GLU A 213 8.99 -4.35 -3.97
C GLU A 213 8.84 -5.69 -3.23
N VAL A 214 7.73 -5.91 -2.51
CA VAL A 214 7.42 -7.21 -1.90
C VAL A 214 6.54 -8.02 -2.86
N LYS A 215 6.95 -9.25 -3.16
CA LYS A 215 6.21 -10.20 -3.98
C LYS A 215 5.98 -11.50 -3.23
N LEU A 216 4.93 -12.23 -3.62
CA LEU A 216 4.66 -13.58 -3.13
C LEU A 216 4.84 -14.59 -4.26
N GLY A 217 5.74 -15.53 -4.08
CA GLY A 217 5.94 -16.69 -4.91
C GLY A 217 5.38 -17.95 -4.27
N VAL A 218 4.88 -18.85 -5.07
CA VAL A 218 4.49 -20.20 -4.65
C VAL A 218 5.54 -21.19 -5.15
N ARG A 219 6.16 -21.91 -4.24
CA ARG A 219 7.11 -22.95 -4.54
C ARG A 219 6.36 -24.22 -4.93
N THR A 220 6.59 -24.68 -6.12
CA THR A 220 6.05 -25.93 -6.67
C THR A 220 7.19 -26.88 -7.00
N ASP A 221 6.88 -28.14 -7.34
CA ASP A 221 7.87 -29.12 -7.84
C ASP A 221 8.61 -28.65 -9.11
N LYS A 222 8.05 -27.67 -9.83
CA LYS A 222 8.60 -27.09 -11.06
C LYS A 222 9.36 -25.77 -10.83
N GLY A 223 9.50 -25.33 -9.58
CA GLY A 223 10.13 -24.08 -9.20
C GLY A 223 9.16 -23.06 -8.59
N ILE A 224 9.62 -21.83 -8.43
CA ILE A 224 8.80 -20.74 -7.86
C ILE A 224 7.98 -20.11 -8.97
N VAL A 225 6.67 -20.05 -8.75
CA VAL A 225 5.71 -19.36 -9.63
C VAL A 225 5.20 -18.14 -8.87
N GLU A 226 5.36 -16.93 -9.41
CA GLU A 226 4.70 -15.75 -8.85
C GLU A 226 3.19 -15.97 -8.83
N THR A 227 2.56 -15.73 -7.68
CA THR A 227 1.08 -15.72 -7.60
C THR A 227 0.59 -14.66 -8.57
N GLY A 228 -0.23 -15.07 -9.50
CA GLY A 228 -0.82 -14.14 -10.45
C GLY A 228 -1.77 -13.20 -9.70
N VAL A 229 -1.39 -11.94 -9.59
CA VAL A 229 -2.21 -10.91 -8.93
C VAL A 229 -2.93 -10.10 -10.00
N PHE A 230 -4.26 -10.02 -9.87
CA PHE A 230 -5.02 -8.98 -10.54
C PHE A 230 -5.09 -7.75 -9.62
N GLU A 231 -4.56 -6.63 -10.08
CA GLU A 231 -4.58 -5.38 -9.33
C GLU A 231 -4.76 -4.19 -10.26
N LEU A 232 -5.66 -3.28 -9.90
CA LEU A 232 -5.83 -1.99 -10.54
C LEU A 232 -5.29 -0.91 -9.61
N TYR A 233 -4.28 -0.17 -10.06
CA TYR A 233 -3.68 0.91 -9.29
C TYR A 233 -4.43 2.22 -9.48
N GLN A 234 -4.20 3.16 -8.55
CA GLN A 234 -4.68 4.53 -8.70
C GLN A 234 -3.98 5.17 -9.90
N ASN A 235 -4.73 5.90 -10.72
CA ASN A 235 -4.15 6.65 -11.84
C ASN A 235 -3.23 7.75 -11.33
N GLU A 236 -2.14 8.00 -12.07
CA GLU A 236 -1.10 8.97 -11.72
C GLU A 236 -0.76 9.88 -12.92
N PRO A 237 -0.81 11.21 -12.68
CA PRO A 237 -1.26 11.94 -11.50
C PRO A 237 -2.79 11.86 -11.29
N ASN A 238 -3.23 12.09 -10.03
CA ASN A 238 -4.65 12.26 -9.70
C ASN A 238 -4.78 13.29 -8.57
N PRO A 239 -5.38 14.46 -8.78
CA PRO A 239 -6.03 14.92 -10.02
C PRO A 239 -5.08 15.17 -11.20
N PHE A 240 -5.63 15.23 -12.41
CA PHE A 240 -4.87 15.59 -13.62
C PHE A 240 -5.63 16.56 -14.54
N SER A 241 -4.86 17.37 -15.31
CA SER A 241 -5.41 18.37 -16.23
C SER A 241 -5.12 18.07 -17.70
N LYS A 242 -4.12 17.24 -17.99
CA LYS A 242 -3.72 16.89 -19.37
C LYS A 242 -3.78 15.40 -19.62
N GLU A 243 -2.99 14.63 -18.87
CA GLU A 243 -2.85 13.20 -19.03
C GLU A 243 -2.60 12.52 -17.69
N SER A 244 -2.95 11.25 -17.59
CA SER A 244 -2.70 10.39 -16.44
C SER A 244 -2.44 8.96 -16.91
N VAL A 245 -1.70 8.20 -16.11
CA VAL A 245 -1.39 6.79 -16.38
C VAL A 245 -2.18 5.91 -15.42
N ILE A 246 -2.91 4.96 -15.95
CA ILE A 246 -3.56 3.89 -15.21
C ILE A 246 -2.64 2.67 -15.31
N SER A 247 -2.12 2.22 -14.16
CA SER A 247 -1.34 1.00 -14.06
C SER A 247 -2.21 -0.14 -13.54
N TYR A 248 -1.95 -1.36 -14.00
CA TYR A 248 -2.65 -2.55 -13.54
C TYR A 248 -1.75 -3.79 -13.67
N ARG A 249 -2.00 -4.79 -12.85
CA ARG A 249 -1.28 -6.07 -12.88
C ARG A 249 -2.24 -7.18 -13.25
N LEU A 250 -1.79 -8.09 -14.11
CA LEU A 250 -2.58 -9.25 -14.53
C LEU A 250 -1.90 -10.56 -14.11
N PRO A 251 -2.68 -11.57 -13.67
CA PRO A 251 -2.18 -12.90 -13.35
C PRO A 251 -1.64 -13.65 -14.58
N GLU A 252 -2.23 -13.39 -15.74
CA GLU A 252 -1.85 -13.95 -17.03
C GLU A 252 -2.16 -12.95 -18.15
N ALA A 253 -1.65 -13.23 -19.34
CA ALA A 253 -1.97 -12.42 -20.51
C ALA A 253 -3.45 -12.59 -20.87
N SER A 254 -4.19 -11.51 -20.98
CA SER A 254 -5.62 -11.52 -21.31
C SER A 254 -6.07 -10.28 -22.06
N ALA A 255 -7.24 -10.37 -22.67
CA ALA A 255 -7.97 -9.20 -23.14
C ALA A 255 -8.43 -8.39 -21.92
N VAL A 256 -8.30 -7.07 -22.00
CA VAL A 256 -8.63 -6.13 -20.93
C VAL A 256 -9.59 -5.08 -21.46
N LYS A 257 -10.66 -4.84 -20.73
CA LYS A 257 -11.59 -3.76 -20.99
C LYS A 257 -11.48 -2.71 -19.89
N LEU A 258 -11.05 -1.51 -20.25
CA LEU A 258 -11.00 -0.36 -19.34
C LEU A 258 -12.15 0.56 -19.67
N THR A 259 -13.11 0.72 -18.76
CA THR A 259 -14.31 1.54 -18.94
C THR A 259 -14.26 2.73 -17.99
N VAL A 260 -14.50 3.91 -18.49
CA VAL A 260 -14.59 5.15 -17.72
C VAL A 260 -16.05 5.58 -17.62
N TYR A 261 -16.49 5.90 -16.39
CA TYR A 261 -17.85 6.32 -16.06
C TYR A 261 -17.85 7.70 -15.41
N ASP A 262 -18.93 8.43 -15.57
CA ASP A 262 -19.22 9.60 -14.74
C ASP A 262 -19.87 9.17 -13.38
N VAL A 263 -20.14 10.16 -12.52
CA VAL A 263 -20.75 9.92 -11.19
C VAL A 263 -22.19 9.36 -11.26
N THR A 264 -22.83 9.41 -12.41
CA THR A 264 -24.19 8.85 -12.63
C THR A 264 -24.15 7.41 -13.12
N GLY A 265 -22.96 6.88 -13.40
CA GLY A 265 -22.76 5.56 -13.98
C GLY A 265 -22.83 5.53 -15.51
N LYS A 266 -22.97 6.70 -16.16
CA LYS A 266 -22.94 6.79 -17.62
C LYS A 266 -21.53 6.55 -18.14
N VAL A 267 -21.41 5.70 -19.15
CA VAL A 267 -20.12 5.42 -19.82
C VAL A 267 -19.65 6.65 -20.55
N VAL A 268 -18.45 7.11 -20.21
CA VAL A 268 -17.73 8.21 -20.85
C VAL A 268 -16.84 7.67 -21.97
N ARG A 269 -16.08 6.61 -21.68
CA ARG A 269 -15.15 6.01 -22.63
C ARG A 269 -14.92 4.53 -22.36
N VAL A 270 -14.63 3.76 -23.41
CA VAL A 270 -14.22 2.35 -23.31
C VAL A 270 -12.93 2.17 -24.11
N TYR A 271 -11.98 1.46 -23.52
CA TYR A 271 -10.74 1.06 -24.16
C TYR A 271 -10.63 -0.47 -24.12
N GLU A 272 -10.37 -1.10 -25.27
CA GLU A 272 -10.07 -2.51 -25.38
C GLU A 272 -8.56 -2.68 -25.56
N LEU A 273 -7.95 -3.38 -24.62
CA LEU A 273 -6.50 -3.51 -24.51
C LEU A 273 -6.09 -4.98 -24.54
N LYS A 274 -4.83 -5.22 -24.82
CA LYS A 274 -4.20 -6.53 -24.67
C LYS A 274 -3.21 -6.43 -23.51
N GLY A 275 -3.54 -7.03 -22.38
CA GLY A 275 -2.65 -7.06 -21.20
C GLY A 275 -1.71 -8.25 -21.23
N GLN A 276 -0.47 -8.02 -20.82
CA GLN A 276 0.52 -9.07 -20.59
C GLN A 276 0.49 -9.51 -19.12
N LYS A 277 0.99 -10.71 -18.82
CA LYS A 277 1.22 -11.13 -17.43
C LYS A 277 2.15 -10.14 -16.72
N GLY A 278 1.82 -9.74 -15.48
CA GLY A 278 2.57 -8.79 -14.69
C GLY A 278 2.06 -7.36 -14.85
N LEU A 279 2.93 -6.38 -14.66
CA LEU A 279 2.57 -4.96 -14.66
C LEU A 279 2.34 -4.45 -16.09
N ASN A 280 1.22 -3.77 -16.26
CA ASN A 280 0.81 -3.08 -17.48
C ASN A 280 0.50 -1.61 -17.15
N SER A 281 0.48 -0.77 -18.17
CA SER A 281 0.05 0.62 -18.01
C SER A 281 -0.66 1.12 -19.26
N TYR A 282 -1.63 2.01 -19.06
CA TYR A 282 -2.33 2.68 -20.13
C TYR A 282 -2.44 4.17 -19.84
N LYS A 283 -2.04 5.00 -20.82
CA LYS A 283 -2.11 6.45 -20.71
C LYS A 283 -3.45 6.94 -21.24
N ILE A 284 -4.16 7.72 -20.42
CA ILE A 284 -5.39 8.42 -20.80
C ILE A 284 -5.14 9.92 -20.85
N THR A 285 -5.85 10.61 -21.75
CA THR A 285 -5.79 12.06 -21.86
C THR A 285 -7.14 12.70 -21.56
N LYS A 286 -7.13 13.93 -21.04
CA LYS A 286 -8.35 14.71 -20.80
C LYS A 286 -9.13 14.91 -22.10
N SER A 287 -8.45 15.12 -23.22
CA SER A 287 -9.08 15.31 -24.54
C SER A 287 -9.90 14.10 -24.99
N GLU A 288 -9.47 12.88 -24.65
CA GLU A 288 -10.20 11.65 -24.98
C GLU A 288 -11.47 11.49 -24.12
N LEU A 289 -11.44 11.98 -22.89
CA LEU A 289 -12.58 11.89 -21.97
C LEU A 289 -13.61 12.97 -22.25
N SER A 290 -13.18 14.16 -22.71
CA SER A 290 -14.04 15.31 -23.03
C SER A 290 -14.93 15.80 -21.87
N VAL A 291 -14.60 15.43 -20.62
CA VAL A 291 -15.33 15.80 -19.40
C VAL A 291 -14.34 16.10 -18.28
N SER A 292 -14.77 16.93 -17.32
CA SER A 292 -14.00 17.24 -16.09
C SER A 292 -14.82 16.88 -14.87
N GLY A 293 -14.16 16.75 -13.73
CA GLY A 293 -14.78 16.39 -12.45
C GLY A 293 -14.39 15.00 -11.98
N VAL A 294 -15.22 14.42 -11.11
CA VAL A 294 -15.02 13.08 -10.56
C VAL A 294 -15.52 12.03 -11.54
N LEU A 295 -14.64 11.12 -11.92
CA LEU A 295 -14.94 9.97 -12.76
C LEU A 295 -14.53 8.68 -12.05
N TYR A 296 -15.05 7.55 -12.54
CA TYR A 296 -14.64 6.21 -12.12
C TYR A 296 -14.12 5.45 -13.33
N TYR A 297 -13.11 4.63 -13.13
CA TYR A 297 -12.64 3.71 -14.15
C TYR A 297 -12.65 2.28 -13.62
N GLN A 298 -13.15 1.37 -14.43
CA GLN A 298 -13.25 -0.05 -14.15
C GLN A 298 -12.39 -0.81 -15.14
N LEU A 299 -11.62 -1.75 -14.63
CA LEU A 299 -10.82 -2.68 -15.41
C LEU A 299 -11.43 -4.07 -15.28
N ASP A 300 -11.79 -4.65 -16.42
CA ASP A 300 -12.26 -6.03 -16.52
C ASP A 300 -11.23 -6.85 -17.30
N ALA A 301 -10.79 -7.99 -16.76
CA ALA A 301 -9.84 -8.89 -17.39
C ALA A 301 -10.12 -10.33 -16.95
N ALA A 302 -10.48 -11.20 -17.89
CA ALA A 302 -10.99 -12.56 -17.61
C ALA A 302 -12.12 -12.49 -16.54
N ASP A 303 -11.96 -13.22 -15.43
CA ASP A 303 -12.95 -13.27 -14.32
C ASP A 303 -12.72 -12.19 -13.26
N HIS A 304 -11.81 -11.25 -13.52
CA HIS A 304 -11.43 -10.21 -12.57
C HIS A 304 -12.00 -8.85 -12.95
N THR A 305 -12.45 -8.10 -11.96
CA THR A 305 -12.89 -6.70 -12.10
C THR A 305 -12.41 -5.86 -10.93
N ALA A 306 -12.05 -4.61 -11.20
CA ALA A 306 -11.75 -3.61 -10.16
C ALA A 306 -12.11 -2.22 -10.64
N THR A 307 -12.47 -1.35 -9.68
CA THR A 307 -12.87 0.03 -9.96
C THR A 307 -12.10 1.00 -9.06
N LYS A 308 -11.68 2.12 -9.64
CA LYS A 308 -11.04 3.23 -8.93
C LYS A 308 -11.68 4.56 -9.33
N ARG A 309 -11.45 5.57 -8.50
CA ARG A 309 -11.91 6.95 -8.75
C ARG A 309 -10.76 7.79 -9.29
N MET A 310 -11.03 8.66 -10.25
CA MET A 310 -10.10 9.69 -10.72
C MET A 310 -10.76 11.07 -10.72
N VAL A 311 -9.94 12.10 -10.70
CA VAL A 311 -10.39 13.51 -10.77
C VAL A 311 -9.71 14.19 -11.94
N VAL A 312 -10.51 14.71 -12.86
CA VAL A 312 -10.07 15.49 -14.03
C VAL A 312 -10.35 16.95 -13.75
N ILE A 313 -9.32 17.76 -13.71
CA ILE A 313 -9.42 19.22 -13.50
C ILE A 313 -9.33 19.99 -14.82
N GLU A 314 -9.77 21.23 -14.79
CA GLU A 314 -9.75 22.13 -15.95
C GLU A 314 -8.34 22.48 -16.45
#